data_3a377b472cd8036201b33298315c243e
#
_entry.id   3a377b472cd8036201b33298315c243e
#
_cell.length_a   1.000
_cell.length_b   1.000
_cell.length_c   1.000
_cell.angle_alpha   90.00
_cell.angle_beta   90.00
_cell.angle_gamma   90.00
#
_symmetry.space_group_name_H-M   'P 1'
#
loop_
_entity.id
_entity.type
_entity.pdbx_description
1 polymer ?
#
loop_
_entity_poly.entity_id
_entity_poly.type
_entity_poly.pdbx_seq_one_letter_code
_entity_poly.pdbx_strand_id
1 'polypeptide(L)'
;MIVTVFALMGVCVKYAGAAFTSAEMIFYRGLIGMLFMWGFARMEGLSLRTQYARMHAWRSLIGMVALGAWFYAITRLPLATANALNYMSSIWIAVFVIAGSLTTWIPGRNENRSPIDAPLVLSVIAGFAGVVLLLRPELPGEQLFAGVVGLLSGVVAALAYMQIVALSKVGEPETRTVFYFAVGCTVGGAIWMSVAGMSTWSWTASIWLLPIGVLAALGQWCMTRAYADTTSHSGTLVVANLQYSGILFSALLGFLVFGDEIKLRGWIGIAAIIASGIAATVIRMRATPAAPAEEH
;
A
#
# COMPACT_ATOMS: atom_id res chain seq x y z
N MET A 1 -6.11 13.41 -4.28
CA MET A 1 -4.79 13.87 -3.79
C MET A 1 -3.85 12.72 -3.44
N ILE A 2 -4.19 11.80 -2.51
CA ILE A 2 -3.30 10.68 -2.09
C ILE A 2 -2.78 9.87 -3.27
N VAL A 3 -3.67 9.38 -4.12
CA VAL A 3 -3.35 8.50 -5.25
C VAL A 3 -2.50 9.19 -6.33
N THR A 4 -2.72 10.49 -6.56
CA THR A 4 -1.91 11.28 -7.48
C THR A 4 -0.48 11.44 -6.97
N VAL A 5 -0.32 11.69 -5.66
CA VAL A 5 0.99 11.81 -4.99
C VAL A 5 1.78 10.50 -5.12
N PHE A 6 1.15 9.34 -4.88
CA PHE A 6 1.82 8.05 -5.03
C PHE A 6 2.10 7.69 -6.50
N ALA A 7 1.23 8.06 -7.44
CA ALA A 7 1.50 7.85 -8.86
C ALA A 7 2.71 8.68 -9.34
N LEU A 8 2.80 9.96 -8.94
CA LEU A 8 3.98 10.80 -9.20
C LEU A 8 5.24 10.25 -8.53
N MET A 9 5.13 9.79 -7.27
CA MET A 9 6.25 9.12 -6.60
C MET A 9 6.70 7.90 -7.39
N GLY A 10 5.78 7.09 -7.93
CA GLY A 10 6.10 5.93 -8.76
C GLY A 10 6.90 6.29 -10.02
N VAL A 11 6.60 7.42 -10.66
CA VAL A 11 7.41 7.96 -11.77
C VAL A 11 8.84 8.24 -11.31
N CYS A 12 8.99 8.94 -10.17
CA CYS A 12 10.31 9.24 -9.62
C CYS A 12 11.10 7.96 -9.26
N VAL A 13 10.42 6.95 -8.69
CA VAL A 13 11.00 5.64 -8.37
C VAL A 13 11.49 4.93 -9.64
N LYS A 14 10.71 4.97 -10.72
CA LYS A 14 11.08 4.32 -12.00
C LYS A 14 12.31 5.00 -12.61
N TYR A 15 12.44 6.33 -12.54
CA TYR A 15 13.64 7.05 -12.97
C TYR A 15 14.84 6.78 -12.06
N ALA A 16 14.68 6.85 -10.74
CA ALA A 16 15.76 6.57 -9.80
C ALA A 16 16.24 5.12 -9.90
N GLY A 17 15.34 4.17 -10.17
CA GLY A 17 15.62 2.74 -10.30
C GLY A 17 16.51 2.37 -11.48
N ALA A 18 16.79 3.31 -12.40
CA ALA A 18 17.80 3.11 -13.45
C ALA A 18 19.24 3.11 -12.90
N ALA A 19 19.49 3.71 -11.73
CA ALA A 19 20.82 3.84 -11.14
C ALA A 19 20.90 3.35 -9.69
N PHE A 20 19.79 3.38 -8.95
CA PHE A 20 19.74 3.03 -7.54
C PHE A 20 18.95 1.75 -7.30
N THR A 21 19.42 0.94 -6.35
CA THR A 21 18.72 -0.26 -5.91
C THR A 21 17.47 0.09 -5.08
N SER A 22 16.55 -0.85 -4.93
CA SER A 22 15.38 -0.67 -4.05
C SER A 22 15.79 -0.37 -2.59
N ALA A 23 16.91 -0.94 -2.11
CA ALA A 23 17.44 -0.68 -0.77
C ALA A 23 17.85 0.78 -0.58
N GLU A 24 18.59 1.33 -1.56
CA GLU A 24 19.02 2.73 -1.56
C GLU A 24 17.82 3.68 -1.62
N MET A 25 16.87 3.41 -2.52
CA MET A 25 15.66 4.22 -2.64
C MET A 25 14.84 4.21 -1.35
N ILE A 26 14.74 3.08 -0.63
CA ILE A 26 14.07 2.99 0.66
C ILE A 26 14.81 3.79 1.72
N PHE A 27 16.14 3.70 1.75
CA PHE A 27 16.98 4.47 2.67
C PHE A 27 16.77 5.98 2.50
N TYR A 28 16.98 6.49 1.29
CA TYR A 28 16.84 7.94 1.03
C TYR A 28 15.41 8.44 1.21
N ARG A 29 14.43 7.66 0.78
CA ARG A 29 13.02 7.95 1.05
C ARG A 29 12.73 8.06 2.55
N GLY A 30 13.28 7.12 3.32
CA GLY A 30 13.16 7.13 4.77
C GLY A 30 13.82 8.35 5.40
N LEU A 31 15.07 8.62 5.04
CA LEU A 31 15.87 9.74 5.56
C LEU A 31 15.20 11.09 5.29
N ILE A 32 14.82 11.33 4.03
CA ILE A 32 14.15 12.57 3.63
C ILE A 32 12.78 12.70 4.30
N GLY A 33 12.01 11.59 4.30
CA GLY A 33 10.70 11.55 4.95
C GLY A 33 10.79 11.77 6.47
N MET A 34 11.80 11.22 7.13
CA MET A 34 12.06 11.42 8.55
C MET A 34 12.34 12.91 8.87
N LEU A 35 13.22 13.54 8.09
CA LEU A 35 13.53 14.96 8.27
C LEU A 35 12.31 15.84 8.01
N PHE A 36 11.55 15.53 6.96
CA PHE A 36 10.33 16.25 6.62
C PHE A 36 9.28 16.13 7.73
N MET A 37 9.00 14.92 8.21
CA MET A 37 8.02 14.69 9.26
C MET A 37 8.49 15.21 10.64
N TRP A 38 9.79 15.21 10.89
CA TRP A 38 10.35 15.86 12.09
C TRP A 38 10.07 17.36 12.09
N GLY A 39 10.34 18.03 10.95
CA GLY A 39 10.04 19.45 10.78
C GLY A 39 8.54 19.72 10.94
N PHE A 40 7.70 18.90 10.34
CA PHE A 40 6.22 19.00 10.43
C PHE A 40 5.73 18.82 11.87
N ALA A 41 6.22 17.81 12.59
CA ALA A 41 5.92 17.61 14.02
C ALA A 41 6.31 18.80 14.90
N ARG A 42 7.45 19.45 14.58
CA ARG A 42 7.88 20.67 15.28
C ARG A 42 6.92 21.84 15.04
N MET A 43 6.40 22.00 13.82
CA MET A 43 5.42 23.02 13.48
C MET A 43 4.09 22.80 14.18
N GLU A 44 3.67 21.55 14.35
CA GLU A 44 2.46 21.17 15.08
C GLU A 44 2.63 21.20 16.61
N GLY A 45 3.84 21.41 17.13
CA GLY A 45 4.13 21.30 18.55
C GLY A 45 4.00 19.88 19.12
N LEU A 46 4.01 18.87 18.23
CA LEU A 46 3.78 17.47 18.58
C LEU A 46 5.04 16.81 19.14
N SER A 47 4.91 16.16 20.30
CA SER A 47 5.96 15.29 20.84
C SER A 47 6.08 14.00 20.05
N LEU A 48 7.30 13.65 19.65
CA LEU A 48 7.60 12.38 18.96
C LEU A 48 7.77 11.18 19.92
N ARG A 49 7.65 11.39 21.24
CA ARG A 49 7.71 10.28 22.21
C ARG A 49 6.48 9.41 22.09
N THR A 50 6.67 8.08 22.04
CA THR A 50 5.61 7.08 21.98
C THR A 50 5.75 6.05 23.08
N GLN A 51 4.61 5.53 23.55
CA GLN A 51 4.56 4.36 24.44
C GLN A 51 4.38 3.05 23.63
N TYR A 52 4.12 3.13 22.33
CA TYR A 52 3.83 2.01 21.45
C TYR A 52 4.97 1.67 20.48
N ALA A 53 6.23 1.80 20.94
CA ALA A 53 7.43 1.58 20.12
C ALA A 53 7.43 0.22 19.40
N ARG A 54 6.93 -0.84 20.07
CA ARG A 54 6.83 -2.18 19.47
C ARG A 54 5.85 -2.22 18.29
N MET A 55 4.72 -1.51 18.37
CA MET A 55 3.75 -1.43 17.27
C MET A 55 4.34 -0.67 16.08
N HIS A 56 5.06 0.43 16.33
CA HIS A 56 5.76 1.18 15.29
C HIS A 56 6.86 0.35 14.63
N ALA A 57 7.66 -0.39 15.41
CA ALA A 57 8.70 -1.28 14.87
C ALA A 57 8.09 -2.35 13.95
N TRP A 58 7.03 -3.00 14.39
CA TRP A 58 6.31 -4.01 13.61
C TRP A 58 5.70 -3.42 12.33
N ARG A 59 5.04 -2.25 12.43
CA ARG A 59 4.50 -1.50 11.28
C ARG A 59 5.61 -1.15 10.28
N SER A 60 6.76 -0.70 10.78
CA SER A 60 7.90 -0.32 9.95
C SER A 60 8.51 -1.52 9.22
N LEU A 61 8.67 -2.65 9.92
CA LEU A 61 9.20 -3.87 9.33
C LEU A 61 8.32 -4.36 8.17
N ILE A 62 7.02 -4.56 8.43
CA ILE A 62 6.07 -5.02 7.41
C ILE A 62 5.99 -4.00 6.27
N GLY A 63 5.86 -2.71 6.59
CA GLY A 63 5.76 -1.67 5.58
C GLY A 63 7.00 -1.53 4.71
N MET A 64 8.19 -1.75 5.27
CA MET A 64 9.45 -1.73 4.52
C MET A 64 9.53 -2.92 3.54
N VAL A 65 9.14 -4.12 3.96
CA VAL A 65 9.08 -5.31 3.08
C VAL A 65 8.09 -5.08 1.94
N ALA A 66 6.89 -4.59 2.23
CA ALA A 66 5.88 -4.25 1.22
C ALA A 66 6.42 -3.23 0.21
N LEU A 67 7.07 -2.18 0.71
CA LEU A 67 7.61 -1.09 -0.08
C LEU A 67 8.77 -1.57 -0.99
N GLY A 68 9.68 -2.38 -0.46
CA GLY A 68 10.79 -2.94 -1.21
C GLY A 68 10.31 -3.82 -2.37
N ALA A 69 9.35 -4.68 -2.10
CA ALA A 69 8.72 -5.51 -3.11
C ALA A 69 7.99 -4.68 -4.18
N TRP A 70 7.30 -3.60 -3.77
CA TRP A 70 6.63 -2.70 -4.69
C TRP A 70 7.61 -1.90 -5.55
N PHE A 71 8.69 -1.36 -4.97
CA PHE A 71 9.73 -0.65 -5.73
C PHE A 71 10.41 -1.57 -6.73
N TYR A 72 10.71 -2.81 -6.34
CA TYR A 72 11.23 -3.82 -7.25
C TYR A 72 10.29 -4.08 -8.44
N ALA A 73 8.98 -4.16 -8.18
CA ALA A 73 7.98 -4.35 -9.24
C ALA A 73 7.89 -3.12 -10.17
N ILE A 74 7.88 -1.89 -9.63
CA ILE A 74 7.82 -0.65 -10.43
C ILE A 74 9.00 -0.53 -11.41
N THR A 75 10.19 -0.92 -10.98
CA THR A 75 11.39 -0.79 -11.83
C THR A 75 11.42 -1.78 -13.00
N ARG A 76 10.57 -2.82 -12.98
CA ARG A 76 10.58 -3.91 -13.96
C ARG A 76 9.29 -4.10 -14.74
N LEU A 77 8.21 -3.53 -14.26
CA LEU A 77 6.88 -3.64 -14.88
C LEU A 77 6.40 -2.26 -15.34
N PRO A 78 5.41 -2.20 -16.26
CA PRO A 78 4.65 -0.99 -16.50
C PRO A 78 4.07 -0.44 -15.19
N LEU A 79 4.10 0.89 -15.02
CA LEU A 79 3.75 1.54 -13.76
C LEU A 79 2.34 1.17 -13.27
N ALA A 80 1.37 1.14 -14.18
CA ALA A 80 0.01 0.76 -13.85
C ALA A 80 -0.11 -0.71 -13.41
N THR A 81 0.67 -1.62 -14.03
CA THR A 81 0.69 -3.04 -13.67
C THR A 81 1.22 -3.24 -12.26
N ALA A 82 2.37 -2.63 -11.94
CA ALA A 82 2.96 -2.70 -10.60
C ALA A 82 2.01 -2.14 -9.52
N ASN A 83 1.34 -1.02 -9.81
CA ASN A 83 0.38 -0.42 -8.89
C ASN A 83 -0.91 -1.24 -8.77
N ALA A 84 -1.42 -1.84 -9.85
CA ALA A 84 -2.58 -2.70 -9.79
C ALA A 84 -2.35 -3.91 -8.88
N LEU A 85 -1.16 -4.53 -8.97
CA LEU A 85 -0.79 -5.68 -8.13
C LEU A 85 -0.65 -5.29 -6.65
N ASN A 86 -0.04 -4.14 -6.36
CA ASN A 86 0.09 -3.65 -4.99
C ASN A 86 -1.28 -3.25 -4.40
N TYR A 87 -2.15 -2.62 -5.19
CA TYR A 87 -3.50 -2.21 -4.75
C TYR A 87 -4.48 -3.38 -4.57
N MET A 88 -4.11 -4.60 -4.95
CA MET A 88 -4.80 -5.81 -4.47
C MET A 88 -4.79 -5.91 -2.94
N SER A 89 -3.99 -5.11 -2.24
CA SER A 89 -4.06 -4.96 -0.77
C SER A 89 -5.47 -4.71 -0.25
N SER A 90 -6.33 -4.01 -0.99
CA SER A 90 -7.74 -3.80 -0.63
C SER A 90 -8.52 -5.11 -0.53
N ILE A 91 -8.29 -6.04 -1.45
CA ILE A 91 -8.90 -7.38 -1.44
C ILE A 91 -8.35 -8.19 -0.28
N TRP A 92 -7.03 -8.12 -0.04
CA TRP A 92 -6.39 -8.82 1.07
C TRP A 92 -6.84 -8.31 2.44
N ILE A 93 -7.10 -6.99 2.59
CA ILE A 93 -7.71 -6.45 3.81
C ILE A 93 -9.06 -7.13 4.07
N ALA A 94 -9.93 -7.26 3.05
CA ALA A 94 -11.20 -7.94 3.18
C ALA A 94 -11.02 -9.42 3.58
N VAL A 95 -10.07 -10.13 2.96
CA VAL A 95 -9.74 -11.53 3.29
C VAL A 95 -9.26 -11.66 4.74
N PHE A 96 -8.34 -10.81 5.19
CA PHE A 96 -7.81 -10.86 6.56
C PHE A 96 -8.86 -10.52 7.63
N VAL A 97 -9.76 -9.59 7.34
CA VAL A 97 -10.87 -9.26 8.24
C VAL A 97 -11.81 -10.47 8.40
N ILE A 98 -12.08 -11.18 7.29
CA ILE A 98 -12.88 -12.42 7.33
C ILE A 98 -12.13 -13.51 8.09
N ALA A 99 -10.87 -13.76 7.77
CA ALA A 99 -10.06 -14.79 8.43
C ALA A 99 -9.94 -14.51 9.93
N GLY A 100 -9.75 -13.25 10.33
CA GLY A 100 -9.73 -12.84 11.74
C GLY A 100 -11.04 -13.14 12.46
N SER A 101 -12.18 -12.96 11.81
CA SER A 101 -13.50 -13.31 12.38
C SER A 101 -13.69 -14.82 12.54
N LEU A 102 -13.03 -15.62 11.70
CA LEU A 102 -13.09 -17.09 11.79
C LEU A 102 -12.17 -17.66 12.89
N THR A 103 -11.00 -17.02 13.13
CA THR A 103 -10.03 -17.49 14.13
C THR A 103 -10.43 -17.15 15.56
N THR A 104 -11.24 -16.12 15.77
CA THR A 104 -11.79 -15.76 17.10
C THR A 104 -13.07 -16.52 17.45
N TRP A 105 -13.45 -17.51 16.64
CA TRP A 105 -14.64 -18.29 16.84
C TRP A 105 -14.50 -19.26 18.04
N ILE A 106 -15.32 -19.04 19.05
CA ILE A 106 -15.54 -19.99 20.16
C ILE A 106 -16.91 -20.63 19.96
N PRO A 107 -17.01 -21.99 19.81
CA PRO A 107 -18.29 -22.66 19.67
C PRO A 107 -19.23 -22.31 20.83
N GLY A 108 -20.46 -21.86 20.53
CA GLY A 108 -21.50 -21.57 21.52
C GLY A 108 -21.53 -20.14 22.09
N ARG A 109 -20.66 -19.22 21.66
CA ARG A 109 -20.64 -17.85 22.20
C ARG A 109 -21.09 -16.74 21.22
N ASN A 110 -21.29 -17.04 19.95
CA ASN A 110 -21.68 -16.04 18.95
C ASN A 110 -22.84 -16.57 18.08
N GLU A 111 -24.04 -16.12 18.38
CA GLU A 111 -25.22 -16.35 17.54
C GLU A 111 -25.29 -15.46 16.30
N ASN A 112 -24.43 -14.43 16.17
CA ASN A 112 -24.39 -13.50 15.02
C ASN A 112 -23.22 -13.83 14.09
N ARG A 113 -23.29 -14.94 13.39
CA ARG A 113 -22.43 -15.18 12.22
C ARG A 113 -22.96 -14.42 11.00
N SER A 114 -22.11 -13.56 10.45
CA SER A 114 -22.25 -13.31 9.02
C SER A 114 -21.74 -14.55 8.30
N PRO A 115 -22.57 -15.31 7.58
CA PRO A 115 -22.11 -16.43 6.77
C PRO A 115 -21.03 -15.92 5.80
N ILE A 116 -20.12 -16.81 5.40
CA ILE A 116 -19.14 -16.47 4.35
C ILE A 116 -19.98 -16.13 3.11
N ASP A 117 -20.05 -14.86 2.77
CA ASP A 117 -20.87 -14.40 1.66
C ASP A 117 -20.29 -14.93 0.35
N ALA A 118 -20.98 -15.88 -0.27
CA ALA A 118 -20.58 -16.43 -1.57
C ALA A 118 -20.23 -15.32 -2.61
N PRO A 119 -20.98 -14.19 -2.70
CA PRO A 119 -20.61 -13.07 -3.53
C PRO A 119 -19.23 -12.46 -3.21
N LEU A 120 -18.83 -12.45 -1.93
CA LEU A 120 -17.50 -11.95 -1.53
C LEU A 120 -16.39 -12.89 -2.02
N VAL A 121 -16.57 -14.20 -1.88
CA VAL A 121 -15.63 -15.20 -2.39
C VAL A 121 -15.50 -15.07 -3.92
N LEU A 122 -16.62 -14.92 -4.63
CA LEU A 122 -16.62 -14.72 -6.08
C LEU A 122 -15.88 -13.42 -6.47
N SER A 123 -16.04 -12.34 -5.74
CA SER A 123 -15.33 -11.10 -6.02
C SER A 123 -13.81 -11.26 -5.83
N VAL A 124 -13.37 -11.99 -4.82
CA VAL A 124 -11.94 -12.30 -4.60
C VAL A 124 -11.39 -13.15 -5.76
N ILE A 125 -12.11 -14.19 -6.17
CA ILE A 125 -11.73 -15.06 -7.32
C ILE A 125 -11.65 -14.21 -8.61
N ALA A 126 -12.62 -13.32 -8.85
CA ALA A 126 -12.61 -12.44 -10.02
C ALA A 126 -11.39 -11.49 -10.01
N GLY A 127 -11.00 -10.97 -8.83
CA GLY A 127 -9.78 -10.18 -8.67
C GLY A 127 -8.53 -10.95 -9.04
N PHE A 128 -8.40 -12.20 -8.58
CA PHE A 128 -7.28 -13.07 -8.96
C PHE A 128 -7.27 -13.43 -10.45
N ALA A 129 -8.44 -13.67 -11.05
CA ALA A 129 -8.54 -13.86 -12.50
C ALA A 129 -8.05 -12.59 -13.24
N GLY A 130 -8.37 -11.40 -12.74
CA GLY A 130 -7.85 -10.13 -13.25
C GLY A 130 -6.32 -10.05 -13.18
N VAL A 131 -5.72 -10.52 -12.08
CA VAL A 131 -4.25 -10.60 -11.94
C VAL A 131 -3.65 -11.54 -12.98
N VAL A 132 -4.20 -12.71 -13.19
CA VAL A 132 -3.74 -13.67 -14.21
C VAL A 132 -3.79 -13.05 -15.61
N LEU A 133 -4.87 -12.34 -15.95
CA LEU A 133 -4.99 -11.63 -17.22
C LEU A 133 -3.96 -10.50 -17.36
N LEU A 134 -3.66 -9.81 -16.25
CA LEU A 134 -2.71 -8.70 -16.24
C LEU A 134 -1.26 -9.17 -16.36
N LEU A 135 -0.88 -10.20 -15.62
CA LEU A 135 0.49 -10.70 -15.56
C LEU A 135 0.92 -11.49 -16.79
N ARG A 136 0.00 -11.99 -17.60
CA ARG A 136 0.22 -12.80 -18.82
C ARG A 136 1.18 -13.98 -18.64
N PRO A 137 0.81 -15.19 -18.98
CA PRO A 137 1.72 -16.34 -18.97
C PRO A 137 2.84 -16.26 -20.02
N GLU A 138 2.80 -15.28 -20.94
CA GLU A 138 3.77 -15.06 -22.02
C GLU A 138 4.90 -14.07 -21.65
N LEU A 139 4.91 -13.53 -20.41
CA LEU A 139 5.96 -12.61 -19.97
C LEU A 139 7.30 -13.34 -19.83
N PRO A 140 8.43 -12.70 -20.18
CA PRO A 140 9.76 -13.20 -19.84
C PRO A 140 9.83 -13.51 -18.34
N GLY A 141 10.59 -14.57 -17.97
CA GLY A 141 10.64 -15.07 -16.58
C GLY A 141 10.94 -13.98 -15.53
N GLU A 142 11.78 -13.00 -15.86
CA GLU A 142 12.08 -11.87 -14.97
C GLU A 142 10.88 -10.97 -14.70
N GLN A 143 10.03 -10.72 -15.70
CA GLN A 143 8.81 -9.92 -15.53
C GLN A 143 7.73 -10.70 -14.76
N LEU A 144 7.65 -12.01 -14.97
CA LEU A 144 6.77 -12.86 -14.20
C LEU A 144 7.16 -12.86 -12.71
N PHE A 145 8.46 -12.99 -12.42
CA PHE A 145 8.97 -12.90 -11.05
C PHE A 145 8.67 -11.54 -10.43
N ALA A 146 8.90 -10.44 -11.15
CA ALA A 146 8.54 -9.10 -10.68
C ALA A 146 7.04 -8.96 -10.44
N GLY A 147 6.20 -9.61 -11.23
CA GLY A 147 4.75 -9.67 -11.05
C GLY A 147 4.35 -10.39 -9.76
N VAL A 148 4.95 -11.54 -9.48
CA VAL A 148 4.71 -12.28 -8.23
C VAL A 148 5.15 -11.45 -7.02
N VAL A 149 6.33 -10.82 -7.08
CA VAL A 149 6.82 -9.91 -6.03
C VAL A 149 5.87 -8.73 -5.84
N GLY A 150 5.36 -8.15 -6.93
CA GLY A 150 4.35 -7.08 -6.88
C GLY A 150 3.05 -7.52 -6.23
N LEU A 151 2.56 -8.72 -6.52
CA LEU A 151 1.38 -9.29 -5.87
C LEU A 151 1.61 -9.52 -4.37
N LEU A 152 2.75 -10.09 -3.99
CA LEU A 152 3.13 -10.28 -2.59
C LEU A 152 3.26 -8.94 -1.86
N SER A 153 3.72 -7.89 -2.55
CA SER A 153 3.75 -6.54 -1.96
C SER A 153 2.36 -6.09 -1.52
N GLY A 154 1.32 -6.41 -2.29
CA GLY A 154 -0.08 -6.11 -1.94
C GLY A 154 -0.55 -6.86 -0.69
N VAL A 155 -0.19 -8.14 -0.52
CA VAL A 155 -0.49 -8.92 0.69
C VAL A 155 0.13 -8.25 1.93
N VAL A 156 1.43 -7.96 1.84
CA VAL A 156 2.18 -7.37 2.97
C VAL A 156 1.72 -5.93 3.23
N ALA A 157 1.36 -5.17 2.18
CA ALA A 157 0.79 -3.84 2.32
C ALA A 157 -0.54 -3.86 3.07
N ALA A 158 -1.40 -4.87 2.82
CA ALA A 158 -2.64 -5.02 3.56
C ALA A 158 -2.40 -5.17 5.08
N LEU A 159 -1.43 -5.99 5.48
CA LEU A 159 -1.03 -6.10 6.88
C LEU A 159 -0.53 -4.77 7.44
N ALA A 160 0.26 -4.03 6.65
CA ALA A 160 0.77 -2.72 7.04
C ALA A 160 -0.37 -1.69 7.25
N TYR A 161 -1.40 -1.70 6.41
CA TYR A 161 -2.57 -0.82 6.55
C TYR A 161 -3.41 -1.19 7.78
N MET A 162 -3.57 -2.47 8.07
CA MET A 162 -4.23 -2.91 9.31
C MET A 162 -3.47 -2.42 10.57
N GLN A 163 -2.13 -2.32 10.52
CA GLN A 163 -1.34 -1.76 11.62
C GLN A 163 -1.54 -0.24 11.77
N ILE A 164 -1.78 0.51 10.68
CA ILE A 164 -2.13 1.93 10.76
C ILE A 164 -3.45 2.09 11.55
N VAL A 165 -4.46 1.31 11.20
CA VAL A 165 -5.75 1.32 11.91
C VAL A 165 -5.58 0.93 13.39
N ALA A 166 -4.72 -0.04 13.69
CA ALA A 166 -4.44 -0.47 15.06
C ALA A 166 -3.75 0.64 15.88
N LEU A 167 -2.78 1.36 15.29
CA LEU A 167 -2.10 2.51 15.92
C LEU A 167 -3.06 3.67 16.15
N SER A 168 -3.95 3.96 15.21
CA SER A 168 -4.97 4.99 15.36
C SER A 168 -5.92 4.68 16.53
N LYS A 169 -6.34 3.42 16.69
CA LYS A 169 -7.22 2.98 17.79
C LYS A 169 -6.62 3.18 19.18
N VAL A 170 -5.30 3.20 19.31
CA VAL A 170 -4.61 3.49 20.59
C VAL A 170 -4.26 4.98 20.75
N GLY A 171 -4.75 5.83 19.83
CA GLY A 171 -4.59 7.28 19.91
C GLY A 171 -3.22 7.79 19.44
N GLU A 172 -2.47 7.01 18.65
CA GLU A 172 -1.22 7.49 18.07
C GLU A 172 -1.49 8.49 16.93
N PRO A 173 -0.92 9.71 16.98
CA PRO A 173 -1.06 10.71 15.93
C PRO A 173 -0.47 10.23 14.59
N GLU A 174 -1.09 10.65 13.49
CA GLU A 174 -0.68 10.27 12.14
C GLU A 174 0.75 10.71 11.84
N THR A 175 1.11 11.95 12.22
CA THR A 175 2.44 12.54 12.06
C THR A 175 3.51 11.67 12.74
N ARG A 176 3.23 11.18 13.96
CA ARG A 176 4.13 10.28 14.69
C ARG A 176 4.24 8.92 14.01
N THR A 177 3.11 8.36 13.57
CA THR A 177 3.06 7.06 12.87
C THR A 177 3.91 7.09 11.59
N VAL A 178 3.81 8.16 10.80
CA VAL A 178 4.60 8.32 9.56
C VAL A 178 6.06 8.60 9.87
N PHE A 179 6.37 9.38 10.90
CA PHE A 179 7.74 9.62 11.35
C PHE A 179 8.46 8.32 11.70
N TYR A 180 7.87 7.47 12.55
CA TYR A 180 8.49 6.20 12.93
C TYR A 180 8.60 5.23 11.76
N PHE A 181 7.66 5.25 10.83
CA PHE A 181 7.80 4.49 9.59
C PHE A 181 8.99 4.97 8.75
N ALA A 182 9.19 6.27 8.64
CA ALA A 182 10.33 6.84 7.94
C ALA A 182 11.66 6.47 8.64
N VAL A 183 11.71 6.52 9.98
CA VAL A 183 12.86 6.02 10.77
C VAL A 183 13.13 4.55 10.46
N GLY A 184 12.09 3.71 10.46
CA GLY A 184 12.22 2.29 10.15
C GLY A 184 12.73 2.03 8.73
N CYS A 185 12.25 2.79 7.74
CA CYS A 185 12.76 2.75 6.37
C CYS A 185 14.24 3.17 6.29
N THR A 186 14.64 4.20 7.03
CA THR A 186 16.05 4.65 7.08
C THR A 186 16.94 3.57 7.66
N VAL A 187 16.59 3.05 8.84
CA VAL A 187 17.39 2.02 9.52
C VAL A 187 17.40 0.72 8.71
N GLY A 188 16.22 0.24 8.29
CA GLY A 188 16.12 -1.00 7.53
C GLY A 188 16.73 -0.90 6.13
N GLY A 189 16.60 0.26 5.46
CA GLY A 189 17.27 0.54 4.20
C GLY A 189 18.79 0.56 4.35
N ALA A 190 19.33 1.18 5.41
CA ALA A 190 20.76 1.17 5.71
C ALA A 190 21.29 -0.26 5.95
N ILE A 191 20.57 -1.07 6.73
CA ILE A 191 20.93 -2.48 6.95
C ILE A 191 20.88 -3.24 5.63
N TRP A 192 19.86 -3.05 4.80
CA TRP A 192 19.77 -3.74 3.52
C TRP A 192 20.89 -3.32 2.56
N MET A 193 21.21 -2.02 2.49
CA MET A 193 22.33 -1.51 1.70
C MET A 193 23.67 -2.11 2.16
N SER A 194 23.90 -2.26 3.47
CA SER A 194 25.15 -2.84 3.99
C SER A 194 25.34 -4.31 3.59
N VAL A 195 24.25 -5.05 3.36
CA VAL A 195 24.26 -6.45 2.92
C VAL A 195 24.27 -6.59 1.40
N ALA A 196 23.43 -5.81 0.70
CA ALA A 196 23.26 -5.90 -0.75
C ALA A 196 24.33 -5.13 -1.54
N GLY A 197 25.08 -4.26 -0.88
CA GLY A 197 26.01 -3.33 -1.52
C GLY A 197 25.32 -2.05 -1.98
N MET A 198 26.12 -1.08 -2.40
CA MET A 198 25.67 0.21 -2.93
C MET A 198 26.00 0.29 -4.42
N SER A 199 25.10 0.92 -5.19
CA SER A 199 25.38 1.24 -6.58
C SER A 199 26.35 2.41 -6.70
N THR A 200 26.95 2.59 -7.87
CA THR A 200 27.76 3.78 -8.17
C THR A 200 26.86 5.01 -8.17
N TRP A 201 27.30 6.07 -7.45
CA TRP A 201 26.51 7.28 -7.35
C TRP A 201 26.27 7.94 -8.70
N SER A 202 25.00 8.25 -9.01
CA SER A 202 24.60 8.95 -10.22
C SER A 202 23.95 10.29 -9.86
N TRP A 203 24.62 11.39 -10.19
CA TRP A 203 24.11 12.74 -9.92
C TRP A 203 22.80 13.03 -10.68
N THR A 204 22.65 12.51 -11.90
CA THR A 204 21.45 12.70 -12.71
C THR A 204 20.24 11.95 -12.15
N ALA A 205 20.44 10.76 -11.61
CA ALA A 205 19.37 9.97 -10.99
C ALA A 205 19.07 10.42 -9.56
N SER A 206 20.06 10.98 -8.83
CA SER A 206 19.89 11.41 -7.44
C SER A 206 18.88 12.55 -7.26
N ILE A 207 18.65 13.37 -8.31
CA ILE A 207 17.63 14.41 -8.28
C ILE A 207 16.22 13.87 -7.98
N TRP A 208 15.96 12.61 -8.33
CA TRP A 208 14.66 11.97 -8.11
C TRP A 208 14.48 11.46 -6.68
N LEU A 209 15.55 11.34 -5.88
CA LEU A 209 15.48 10.86 -4.51
C LEU A 209 14.75 11.85 -3.58
N LEU A 210 14.96 13.16 -3.80
CA LEU A 210 14.28 14.19 -3.01
C LEU A 210 12.75 14.17 -3.21
N PRO A 211 12.21 14.21 -4.45
CA PRO A 211 10.78 14.06 -4.68
C PRO A 211 10.22 12.73 -4.14
N ILE A 212 10.95 11.62 -4.26
CA ILE A 212 10.53 10.33 -3.69
C ILE A 212 10.28 10.47 -2.19
N GLY A 213 11.22 11.07 -1.44
CA GLY A 213 11.08 11.24 0.01
C GLY A 213 9.94 12.15 0.42
N VAL A 214 9.83 13.31 -0.21
CA VAL A 214 8.78 14.30 0.10
C VAL A 214 7.39 13.78 -0.28
N LEU A 215 7.21 13.29 -1.51
CA LEU A 215 5.94 12.74 -1.97
C LEU A 215 5.53 11.51 -1.14
N ALA A 216 6.50 10.68 -0.74
CA ALA A 216 6.24 9.56 0.15
C ALA A 216 5.74 10.00 1.52
N ALA A 217 6.37 11.01 2.14
CA ALA A 217 5.97 11.51 3.45
C ALA A 217 4.55 12.11 3.40
N LEU A 218 4.28 12.95 2.40
CA LEU A 218 2.96 13.56 2.19
C LEU A 218 1.89 12.50 1.89
N GLY A 219 2.17 11.59 0.97
CA GLY A 219 1.24 10.53 0.61
C GLY A 219 0.93 9.60 1.79
N GLN A 220 1.94 9.23 2.56
CA GLN A 220 1.78 8.41 3.77
C GLN A 220 1.02 9.15 4.86
N TRP A 221 1.28 10.43 5.07
CA TRP A 221 0.55 11.24 6.05
C TRP A 221 -0.94 11.34 5.69
N CYS A 222 -1.24 11.72 4.44
CA CYS A 222 -2.63 11.78 3.98
C CYS A 222 -3.34 10.42 4.07
N MET A 223 -2.65 9.32 3.72
CA MET A 223 -3.20 7.98 3.78
C MET A 223 -3.42 7.53 5.22
N THR A 224 -2.45 7.76 6.10
CA THR A 224 -2.56 7.42 7.53
C THR A 224 -3.74 8.14 8.15
N ARG A 225 -3.91 9.44 7.85
CA ARG A 225 -5.05 10.23 8.30
C ARG A 225 -6.38 9.68 7.76
N ALA A 226 -6.44 9.35 6.47
CA ALA A 226 -7.65 8.78 5.89
C ALA A 226 -8.06 7.45 6.53
N TYR A 227 -7.10 6.61 6.91
CA TYR A 227 -7.38 5.37 7.66
C TYR A 227 -7.67 5.62 9.14
N ALA A 228 -7.06 6.64 9.75
CA ALA A 228 -7.29 7.02 11.15
C ALA A 228 -8.71 7.55 11.38
N ASP A 229 -9.21 8.34 10.43
CA ASP A 229 -10.57 8.92 10.47
C ASP A 229 -11.67 7.87 10.26
N THR A 230 -11.30 6.61 9.92
CA THR A 230 -12.29 5.54 9.76
C THR A 230 -12.70 4.96 11.11
N THR A 231 -13.92 5.20 11.54
CA THR A 231 -14.48 4.66 12.79
C THR A 231 -15.02 3.24 12.61
N SER A 232 -15.24 2.80 11.37
CA SER A 232 -15.85 1.51 11.03
C SER A 232 -15.02 0.69 10.05
N HIS A 233 -15.24 -0.62 10.04
CA HIS A 233 -14.63 -1.52 9.03
C HIS A 233 -15.04 -1.13 7.60
N SER A 234 -16.27 -0.65 7.42
CA SER A 234 -16.77 -0.15 6.13
C SER A 234 -15.98 1.06 5.64
N GLY A 235 -15.69 2.03 6.53
CA GLY A 235 -14.87 3.19 6.20
C GLY A 235 -13.47 2.80 5.74
N THR A 236 -12.82 1.86 6.43
CA THR A 236 -11.50 1.35 6.05
C THR A 236 -11.50 0.75 4.64
N LEU A 237 -12.55 0.00 4.27
CA LEU A 237 -12.68 -0.57 2.92
C LEU A 237 -12.93 0.50 1.85
N VAL A 238 -13.70 1.55 2.17
CA VAL A 238 -13.89 2.68 1.24
C VAL A 238 -12.57 3.38 0.94
N VAL A 239 -11.76 3.69 1.98
CA VAL A 239 -10.43 4.29 1.80
C VAL A 239 -9.52 3.38 0.97
N ALA A 240 -9.53 2.07 1.24
CA ALA A 240 -8.77 1.09 0.45
C ALA A 240 -9.18 1.08 -1.02
N ASN A 241 -10.50 1.18 -1.32
CA ASN A 241 -10.98 1.20 -2.70
C ASN A 241 -10.66 2.47 -3.47
N LEU A 242 -10.61 3.62 -2.79
CA LEU A 242 -10.19 4.86 -3.43
C LEU A 242 -8.77 4.77 -4.01
N GLN A 243 -7.94 3.84 -3.53
CA GLN A 243 -6.60 3.59 -4.08
C GLN A 243 -6.66 3.08 -5.53
N TYR A 244 -7.74 2.40 -5.96
CA TYR A 244 -7.87 1.93 -7.34
C TYR A 244 -7.86 3.05 -8.36
N SER A 245 -8.32 4.26 -8.00
CA SER A 245 -8.19 5.43 -8.88
C SER A 245 -6.72 5.75 -9.20
N GLY A 246 -5.78 5.36 -8.33
CA GLY A 246 -4.35 5.50 -8.57
C GLY A 246 -3.83 4.66 -9.74
N ILE A 247 -4.50 3.56 -10.09
CA ILE A 247 -4.13 2.76 -11.26
C ILE A 247 -4.34 3.56 -12.54
N LEU A 248 -5.44 4.31 -12.63
CA LEU A 248 -5.74 5.15 -13.79
C LEU A 248 -4.72 6.29 -13.94
N PHE A 249 -4.37 6.97 -12.83
CA PHE A 249 -3.30 7.98 -12.84
C PHE A 249 -1.95 7.37 -13.21
N SER A 250 -1.64 6.19 -12.70
CA SER A 250 -0.40 5.49 -13.03
C SER A 250 -0.35 5.02 -14.48
N ALA A 251 -1.49 4.61 -15.05
CA ALA A 251 -1.60 4.25 -16.46
C ALA A 251 -1.37 5.47 -17.36
N LEU A 252 -1.99 6.60 -17.02
CA LEU A 252 -1.81 7.84 -17.73
C LEU A 252 -0.36 8.33 -17.68
N LEU A 253 0.24 8.37 -16.49
CA LEU A 253 1.64 8.78 -16.33
C LEU A 253 2.60 7.77 -16.96
N GLY A 254 2.34 6.48 -16.88
CA GLY A 254 3.11 5.44 -17.54
C GLY A 254 3.14 5.61 -19.05
N PHE A 255 1.97 5.87 -19.64
CA PHE A 255 1.86 6.15 -21.07
C PHE A 255 2.56 7.45 -21.48
N LEU A 256 2.28 8.57 -20.78
CA LEU A 256 2.81 9.88 -21.14
C LEU A 256 4.32 10.03 -20.93
N VAL A 257 4.86 9.40 -19.88
CA VAL A 257 6.25 9.60 -19.44
C VAL A 257 7.18 8.50 -19.94
N PHE A 258 6.71 7.25 -19.97
CA PHE A 258 7.52 6.07 -20.28
C PHE A 258 7.12 5.41 -21.60
N GLY A 259 6.03 5.82 -22.24
CA GLY A 259 5.48 5.12 -23.41
C GLY A 259 5.00 3.71 -23.06
N ASP A 260 4.62 3.46 -21.80
CA ASP A 260 4.16 2.14 -21.36
C ASP A 260 2.88 1.76 -22.12
N GLU A 261 2.94 0.73 -22.97
CA GLU A 261 1.78 0.22 -23.68
C GLU A 261 1.10 -0.89 -22.89
N ILE A 262 -0.15 -0.68 -22.51
CA ILE A 262 -0.98 -1.70 -21.88
C ILE A 262 -1.88 -2.27 -22.98
N LYS A 263 -1.64 -3.55 -23.37
CA LYS A 263 -2.49 -4.24 -24.34
C LYS A 263 -3.91 -4.40 -23.78
N LEU A 264 -4.90 -4.59 -24.68
CA LEU A 264 -6.32 -4.71 -24.30
C LEU A 264 -6.58 -5.74 -23.18
N ARG A 265 -5.91 -6.88 -23.21
CA ARG A 265 -6.02 -7.90 -22.15
C ARG A 265 -5.58 -7.38 -20.77
N GLY A 266 -4.53 -6.55 -20.73
CA GLY A 266 -4.08 -5.89 -19.51
C GLY A 266 -5.13 -4.91 -18.95
N TRP A 267 -5.78 -4.14 -19.82
CA TRP A 267 -6.88 -3.27 -19.42
C TRP A 267 -8.09 -4.05 -18.88
N ILE A 268 -8.42 -5.20 -19.49
CA ILE A 268 -9.47 -6.10 -18.97
C ILE A 268 -9.07 -6.61 -17.57
N GLY A 269 -7.81 -7.01 -17.37
CA GLY A 269 -7.29 -7.43 -16.07
C GLY A 269 -7.39 -6.33 -15.02
N ILE A 270 -6.98 -5.10 -15.34
CA ILE A 270 -7.11 -3.92 -14.46
C ILE A 270 -8.58 -3.67 -14.11
N ALA A 271 -9.46 -3.67 -15.11
CA ALA A 271 -10.88 -3.47 -14.88
C ALA A 271 -11.50 -4.56 -13.98
N ALA A 272 -11.10 -5.83 -14.15
CA ALA A 272 -11.52 -6.92 -13.29
C ALA A 272 -11.04 -6.75 -11.83
N ILE A 273 -9.78 -6.32 -11.61
CA ILE A 273 -9.24 -6.02 -10.28
C ILE A 273 -10.04 -4.90 -9.61
N ILE A 274 -10.27 -3.80 -10.32
CA ILE A 274 -11.02 -2.65 -9.80
C ILE A 274 -12.47 -3.06 -9.47
N ALA A 275 -13.15 -3.71 -10.41
CA ALA A 275 -14.53 -4.15 -10.24
C ALA A 275 -14.69 -5.13 -9.06
N SER A 276 -13.75 -6.07 -8.92
CA SER A 276 -13.77 -7.05 -7.84
C SER A 276 -13.55 -6.39 -6.46
N GLY A 277 -12.64 -5.43 -6.37
CA GLY A 277 -12.39 -4.69 -5.13
C GLY A 277 -13.58 -3.83 -4.71
N ILE A 278 -14.21 -3.13 -5.67
CA ILE A 278 -15.45 -2.36 -5.43
C ILE A 278 -16.57 -3.32 -4.99
N ALA A 279 -16.77 -4.44 -5.71
CA ALA A 279 -17.80 -5.42 -5.37
C ALA A 279 -17.60 -5.99 -3.96
N ALA A 280 -16.36 -6.39 -3.60
CA ALA A 280 -16.02 -6.86 -2.25
C ALA A 280 -16.39 -5.84 -1.17
N THR A 281 -16.16 -4.56 -1.41
CA THR A 281 -16.50 -3.49 -0.47
C THR A 281 -18.01 -3.29 -0.36
N VAL A 282 -18.73 -3.21 -1.49
CA VAL A 282 -20.18 -3.01 -1.49
C VAL A 282 -20.89 -4.17 -0.77
N ILE A 283 -20.46 -5.41 -1.02
CA ILE A 283 -21.00 -6.59 -0.35
C ILE A 283 -20.78 -6.48 1.17
N ARG A 284 -19.57 -6.13 1.60
CA ARG A 284 -19.25 -5.95 3.02
C ARG A 284 -20.05 -4.82 3.67
N MET A 285 -20.22 -3.70 3.00
CA MET A 285 -21.03 -2.57 3.52
C MET A 285 -22.49 -2.97 3.73
N ARG A 286 -23.05 -3.81 2.86
CA ARG A 286 -24.43 -4.31 2.97
C ARG A 286 -24.59 -5.36 4.08
N ALA A 287 -23.53 -6.16 4.34
CA ALA A 287 -23.55 -7.20 5.36
C ALA A 287 -23.39 -6.67 6.80
N THR A 288 -22.95 -5.41 6.99
CA THR A 288 -22.84 -4.78 8.31
C THR A 288 -24.15 -4.05 8.61
N PRO A 289 -24.98 -4.50 9.58
CA PRO A 289 -26.19 -3.76 9.96
C PRO A 289 -25.81 -2.35 10.40
N ALA A 290 -26.59 -1.35 9.97
CA ALA A 290 -26.47 0.01 10.53
C ALA A 290 -26.66 -0.10 12.05
N ALA A 291 -25.72 0.44 12.83
CA ALA A 291 -25.93 0.59 14.27
C ALA A 291 -27.25 1.33 14.48
N PRO A 292 -28.13 0.91 15.43
CA PRO A 292 -29.33 1.66 15.73
C PRO A 292 -28.95 3.11 16.02
N ALA A 293 -29.64 4.06 15.41
CA ALA A 293 -29.51 5.44 15.79
C ALA A 293 -29.84 5.54 17.28
N GLU A 294 -28.89 5.95 18.11
CA GLU A 294 -29.16 6.29 19.48
C GLU A 294 -30.10 7.52 19.43
N GLU A 295 -31.38 7.29 19.67
CA GLU A 295 -32.34 8.37 19.94
C GLU A 295 -31.93 9.03 21.26
N HIS A 296 -31.49 10.27 21.15
CA HIS A 296 -31.33 11.22 22.28
C HIS A 296 -32.51 12.13 22.35
#